data_c50724ad0ddd46eb8237b836f3e429ee
#
_entry.id   c50724ad0ddd46eb8237b836f3e429ee
#
_cell.length_a   1.000
_cell.length_b   1.000
_cell.length_c   1.000
_cell.angle_alpha   90.00
_cell.angle_beta   90.00
_cell.angle_gamma   90.00
#
_symmetry.space_group_name_H-M   'P 1'
#
loop_
_entity.id
_entity.type
_entity.pdbx_description
1 polymer ?
#
loop_
_entity_poly.entity_id
_entity_poly.type
_entity_poly.pdbx_seq_one_letter_code
_entity_poly.pdbx_strand_id
1 'polypeptide(L)'
;VPPSGRKILFVDDDPETLASYGRAFRKKYDLDLALGAVRGLEAVAENGPYAVVVSDLRMPGIDGVEFFSRMRKTCPDTVRIMLTGYADIRSAMDAVNTGHVFRFLAKPCAEEELETALAAAMEQYGLVTAERTFLKGTLRGTIKVLTDLLALLNAKAHGRSARVKRIVLDVAGYLGIPEPWRLELAVMLSQIGCAALPERMLADMLETGGLDPRRQRLFDQHPRIAGDLLENIPRLSEVADIIRHQEKRYDGSGPPKGGPSGQDIPLGARLLKVALDYDTLICSGHAKGQALAVMRGRPGWYDPRIFEAFAALAQAREGFTKSEAPPGEVVPGMVLAADLVLGGETVAMAGTTVDHELAARIAQAGDAAPDSLTVYVSPETDSALFRLEPELVELLRRERRAEDP
;
A
#
# COMPACT_ATOMS: atom_id res chain seq x y z
N VAL A 1 5.65 25.06 20.77
CA VAL A 1 5.11 23.69 20.56
C VAL A 1 6.05 23.04 19.56
N PRO A 2 6.73 21.92 19.89
CA PRO A 2 7.57 21.24 18.92
C PRO A 2 6.70 20.81 17.73
N PRO A 3 7.20 20.84 16.48
CA PRO A 3 6.45 20.43 15.33
C PRO A 3 6.05 18.95 15.48
N SER A 4 4.76 18.69 15.51
CA SER A 4 4.18 17.36 15.62
C SER A 4 4.74 16.44 14.52
N GLY A 5 5.29 15.28 14.92
CA GLY A 5 5.73 14.23 14.00
C GLY A 5 7.25 14.03 13.85
N ARG A 6 8.10 14.65 14.66
CA ARG A 6 9.56 14.45 14.61
C ARG A 6 10.08 14.00 15.96
N LYS A 7 9.92 12.72 16.26
CA LYS A 7 10.39 12.10 17.50
C LYS A 7 11.88 11.77 17.46
N ILE A 8 12.52 11.84 18.63
CA ILE A 8 13.91 11.41 18.85
C ILE A 8 13.88 10.21 19.79
N LEU A 9 14.69 9.19 19.51
CA LEU A 9 14.90 8.05 20.40
C LEU A 9 16.34 8.09 20.94
N PHE A 10 16.50 8.01 22.25
CA PHE A 10 17.78 7.78 22.89
C PHE A 10 17.87 6.32 23.37
N VAL A 11 18.99 5.67 23.08
CA VAL A 11 19.26 4.27 23.43
C VAL A 11 20.60 4.20 24.15
N ASP A 12 20.59 3.77 25.38
CA ASP A 12 21.79 3.64 26.23
C ASP A 12 21.54 2.51 27.22
N ASP A 13 22.56 1.81 27.69
CA ASP A 13 22.45 0.79 28.73
C ASP A 13 22.53 1.34 30.16
N ASP A 14 22.85 2.60 30.30
CA ASP A 14 22.87 3.29 31.57
C ASP A 14 21.58 4.11 31.79
N PRO A 15 20.75 3.76 32.80
CA PRO A 15 19.50 4.47 33.08
C PRO A 15 19.74 5.91 33.60
N GLU A 16 20.88 6.21 34.23
CA GLU A 16 21.17 7.55 34.71
C GLU A 16 21.49 8.49 33.54
N THR A 17 22.24 8.00 32.56
CA THR A 17 22.52 8.69 31.30
C THR A 17 21.22 9.00 30.55
N LEU A 18 20.33 8.02 30.38
CA LEU A 18 18.99 8.22 29.76
C LEU A 18 18.17 9.27 30.52
N ALA A 19 18.15 9.20 31.87
CA ALA A 19 17.43 10.19 32.67
C ALA A 19 18.01 11.61 32.51
N SER A 20 19.32 11.73 32.31
CA SER A 20 19.98 13.01 32.04
C SER A 20 19.53 13.59 30.70
N TYR A 21 19.53 12.80 29.61
CA TYR A 21 19.02 13.22 28.31
C TYR A 21 17.54 13.61 28.37
N GLY A 22 16.73 12.85 29.12
CA GLY A 22 15.33 13.18 29.36
C GLY A 22 15.13 14.53 30.00
N ARG A 23 15.95 14.87 31.01
CA ARG A 23 15.90 16.19 31.69
C ARG A 23 16.31 17.33 30.78
N ALA A 24 17.39 17.13 30.01
CA ALA A 24 17.94 18.13 29.11
C ALA A 24 17.03 18.46 27.93
N PHE A 25 16.45 17.46 27.30
CA PHE A 25 15.86 17.63 25.97
C PHE A 25 14.34 17.52 25.90
N ARG A 26 13.60 16.94 26.88
CA ARG A 26 12.13 16.78 26.84
C ARG A 26 11.34 18.08 26.64
N LYS A 27 11.88 19.21 27.04
CA LYS A 27 11.23 20.51 26.85
C LYS A 27 11.32 21.01 25.42
N LYS A 28 12.35 20.57 24.67
CA LYS A 28 12.68 21.04 23.32
C LYS A 28 12.23 20.09 22.24
N TYR A 29 12.23 18.78 22.52
CA TYR A 29 11.96 17.71 21.56
C TYR A 29 10.94 16.71 22.11
N ASP A 30 10.17 16.11 21.23
CA ASP A 30 9.40 14.90 21.51
C ASP A 30 10.37 13.71 21.51
N LEU A 31 10.59 13.08 22.67
CA LEU A 31 11.60 12.05 22.80
C LEU A 31 11.15 10.86 23.63
N ASP A 32 11.60 9.70 23.16
CA ASP A 32 11.50 8.42 23.86
C ASP A 32 12.90 7.99 24.35
N LEU A 33 12.92 7.19 25.42
CA LEU A 33 14.12 6.66 26.03
C LEU A 33 14.01 5.13 26.06
N ALA A 34 15.05 4.43 25.61
CA ALA A 34 15.09 2.99 25.60
C ALA A 34 16.35 2.46 26.31
N LEU A 35 16.17 1.60 27.31
CA LEU A 35 17.25 0.97 28.05
C LEU A 35 17.80 -0.23 27.26
N GLY A 36 18.93 -0.01 26.58
CA GLY A 36 19.61 -0.99 25.76
C GLY A 36 19.00 -1.22 24.38
N ALA A 37 19.76 -1.89 23.50
CA ALA A 37 19.44 -2.06 22.08
C ALA A 37 18.13 -2.82 21.82
N VAL A 38 17.78 -3.82 22.64
CA VAL A 38 16.56 -4.63 22.47
C VAL A 38 15.33 -3.75 22.65
N ARG A 39 15.27 -2.97 23.73
CA ARG A 39 14.19 -2.00 23.95
C ARG A 39 14.17 -0.90 22.89
N GLY A 40 15.33 -0.51 22.36
CA GLY A 40 15.45 0.39 21.23
C GLY A 40 14.79 -0.15 19.96
N LEU A 41 14.99 -1.43 19.63
CA LEU A 41 14.33 -2.08 18.47
C LEU A 41 12.82 -2.22 18.68
N GLU A 42 12.38 -2.56 19.89
CA GLU A 42 10.96 -2.59 20.24
C GLU A 42 10.31 -1.20 20.07
N ALA A 43 10.93 -0.16 20.61
CA ALA A 43 10.44 1.22 20.46
C ALA A 43 10.35 1.65 19.01
N VAL A 44 11.34 1.29 18.17
CA VAL A 44 11.30 1.58 16.72
C VAL A 44 10.13 0.90 16.04
N ALA A 45 9.81 -0.33 16.43
CA ALA A 45 8.70 -1.10 15.84
C ALA A 45 7.31 -0.59 16.27
N GLU A 46 7.17 -0.18 17.55
CA GLU A 46 5.88 0.17 18.16
C GLU A 46 5.54 1.66 18.02
N ASN A 47 6.54 2.54 18.20
CA ASN A 47 6.35 3.99 18.30
C ASN A 47 6.97 4.78 17.13
N GLY A 48 7.67 4.10 16.21
CA GLY A 48 8.30 4.72 15.05
C GLY A 48 7.29 5.29 14.03
N PRO A 49 7.76 6.03 13.02
CA PRO A 49 9.16 6.31 12.73
C PRO A 49 9.76 7.43 13.60
N TYR A 50 11.03 7.29 13.96
CA TYR A 50 11.82 8.33 14.61
C TYR A 50 12.60 9.15 13.58
N ALA A 51 12.65 10.47 13.78
CA ALA A 51 13.46 11.35 12.93
C ALA A 51 14.96 11.15 13.20
N VAL A 52 15.32 11.06 14.46
CA VAL A 52 16.70 10.88 14.92
C VAL A 52 16.74 9.77 15.95
N VAL A 53 17.75 8.91 15.86
CA VAL A 53 18.07 7.94 16.91
C VAL A 53 19.51 8.19 17.37
N VAL A 54 19.67 8.39 18.67
CA VAL A 54 20.96 8.54 19.36
C VAL A 54 21.21 7.25 20.12
N SER A 55 22.31 6.56 19.83
CA SER A 55 22.64 5.30 20.49
C SER A 55 24.04 5.32 21.06
N ASP A 56 24.21 4.74 22.25
CA ASP A 56 25.54 4.37 22.71
C ASP A 56 26.13 3.29 21.80
N LEU A 57 27.45 3.33 21.63
CA LEU A 57 28.20 2.33 20.88
C LEU A 57 28.30 1.01 21.65
N ARG A 58 28.59 1.09 22.94
CA ARG A 58 28.84 -0.07 23.77
C ARG A 58 27.65 -0.43 24.64
N MET A 59 26.87 -1.38 24.19
CA MET A 59 25.74 -1.93 24.95
C MET A 59 25.87 -3.44 25.09
N PRO A 60 25.44 -4.04 26.20
CA PRO A 60 25.46 -5.49 26.38
C PRO A 60 24.60 -6.23 25.33
N GLY A 61 25.15 -7.30 24.76
CA GLY A 61 24.47 -8.18 23.81
C GLY A 61 24.50 -7.65 22.38
N ILE A 62 23.81 -6.56 22.07
CA ILE A 62 23.76 -5.92 20.75
C ILE A 62 24.43 -4.55 20.89
N ASP A 63 25.53 -4.35 20.20
CA ASP A 63 26.20 -3.04 20.18
C ASP A 63 25.46 -2.02 19.30
N GLY A 64 25.87 -0.74 19.39
CA GLY A 64 25.23 0.34 18.64
C GLY A 64 25.35 0.21 17.12
N VAL A 65 26.41 -0.44 16.61
CA VAL A 65 26.59 -0.65 15.17
C VAL A 65 25.61 -1.71 14.66
N GLU A 66 25.50 -2.81 15.38
CA GLU A 66 24.55 -3.86 15.04
C GLU A 66 23.10 -3.38 15.20
N PHE A 67 22.80 -2.61 16.25
CA PHE A 67 21.51 -1.96 16.46
C PHE A 67 21.14 -1.09 15.26
N PHE A 68 22.00 -0.19 14.81
CA PHE A 68 21.75 0.65 13.63
C PHE A 68 21.64 -0.14 12.33
N SER A 69 22.39 -1.21 12.16
CA SER A 69 22.30 -2.10 11.01
C SER A 69 20.92 -2.78 10.92
N ARG A 70 20.40 -3.26 12.04
CA ARG A 70 19.06 -3.87 12.12
C ARG A 70 17.96 -2.83 11.87
N MET A 71 18.05 -1.68 12.53
CA MET A 71 17.08 -0.60 12.38
C MET A 71 17.01 -0.04 10.96
N ARG A 72 18.13 0.02 10.22
CA ARG A 72 18.16 0.52 8.84
C ARG A 72 17.24 -0.22 7.89
N LYS A 73 17.02 -1.51 8.12
CA LYS A 73 16.13 -2.34 7.27
C LYS A 73 14.68 -1.91 7.38
N THR A 74 14.26 -1.44 8.55
CA THR A 74 12.88 -1.01 8.82
C THR A 74 12.69 0.50 8.70
N CYS A 75 13.70 1.29 9.13
CA CYS A 75 13.65 2.75 9.16
C CYS A 75 14.88 3.35 8.44
N PRO A 76 14.95 3.28 7.09
CA PRO A 76 16.12 3.74 6.34
C PRO A 76 16.34 5.25 6.42
N ASP A 77 15.28 6.05 6.58
CA ASP A 77 15.32 7.51 6.56
C ASP A 77 15.73 8.12 7.90
N THR A 78 15.62 7.38 9.00
CA THR A 78 16.02 7.83 10.34
C THR A 78 17.49 8.22 10.37
N VAL A 79 17.80 9.43 10.85
CA VAL A 79 19.16 9.91 11.01
C VAL A 79 19.74 9.34 12.30
N ARG A 80 20.98 8.87 12.28
CA ARG A 80 21.63 8.10 13.36
C ARG A 80 22.82 8.85 13.90
N ILE A 81 22.83 9.08 15.21
CA ILE A 81 23.96 9.66 15.95
C ILE A 81 24.49 8.60 16.89
N MET A 82 25.80 8.38 16.89
CA MET A 82 26.47 7.43 17.77
C MET A 82 27.21 8.18 18.85
N LEU A 83 27.01 7.76 20.10
CA LEU A 83 27.81 8.20 21.23
C LEU A 83 28.91 7.17 21.51
N THR A 84 30.17 7.59 21.71
CA THR A 84 31.30 6.67 21.85
C THR A 84 32.32 7.16 22.86
N GLY A 85 32.94 6.25 23.59
CA GLY A 85 34.09 6.56 24.42
C GLY A 85 35.35 6.84 23.59
N TYR A 86 36.31 7.59 24.14
CA TYR A 86 37.55 7.96 23.44
C TYR A 86 38.38 6.78 22.93
N ALA A 87 38.26 5.60 23.53
CA ALA A 87 39.04 4.41 23.16
C ALA A 87 38.49 3.70 21.90
N ASP A 88 37.28 4.00 21.47
CA ASP A 88 36.53 3.22 20.46
C ASP A 88 36.42 3.89 19.10
N ILE A 89 37.09 5.00 18.88
CA ILE A 89 37.05 5.82 17.67
C ILE A 89 37.42 5.00 16.39
N ARG A 90 38.29 4.00 16.49
CA ARG A 90 38.64 3.15 15.33
C ARG A 90 37.51 2.26 14.87
N SER A 91 36.77 1.64 15.78
CA SER A 91 35.59 0.84 15.49
C SER A 91 34.45 1.71 14.94
N ALA A 92 34.40 2.99 15.38
CA ALA A 92 33.48 3.98 14.88
C ALA A 92 33.78 4.40 13.43
N MET A 93 35.07 4.48 13.02
CA MET A 93 35.44 4.83 11.64
C MET A 93 34.99 3.79 10.60
N ASP A 94 34.99 2.52 10.93
CA ASP A 94 34.48 1.47 10.03
C ASP A 94 32.97 1.59 9.82
N ALA A 95 32.21 2.02 10.83
CA ALA A 95 30.78 2.28 10.71
C ALA A 95 30.45 3.54 9.89
N VAL A 96 31.32 4.53 9.86
CA VAL A 96 31.21 5.70 8.94
C VAL A 96 31.38 5.29 7.49
N ASN A 97 32.40 4.47 7.21
CA ASN A 97 32.71 4.00 5.86
C ASN A 97 31.59 3.15 5.26
N THR A 98 30.73 2.56 6.10
CA THR A 98 29.53 1.81 5.66
C THR A 98 28.28 2.70 5.51
N GLY A 99 28.38 4.03 5.73
CA GLY A 99 27.27 5.00 5.58
C GLY A 99 26.12 4.83 6.59
N HIS A 100 26.41 4.22 7.74
CA HIS A 100 25.39 3.86 8.71
C HIS A 100 25.14 4.92 9.77
N VAL A 101 26.05 5.88 9.99
CA VAL A 101 26.00 6.89 11.07
C VAL A 101 26.19 8.29 10.49
N PHE A 102 25.31 9.20 10.84
CA PHE A 102 25.38 10.61 10.43
C PHE A 102 26.48 11.35 11.18
N ARG A 103 26.60 11.13 12.50
CA ARG A 103 27.60 11.79 13.35
C ARG A 103 27.99 10.90 14.53
N PHE A 104 29.26 11.00 14.91
CA PHE A 104 29.79 10.47 16.17
C PHE A 104 30.06 11.62 17.13
N LEU A 105 29.74 11.39 18.41
CA LEU A 105 30.05 12.30 19.49
C LEU A 105 30.81 11.53 20.60
N ALA A 106 31.88 12.11 21.13
CA ALA A 106 32.66 11.49 22.17
C ALA A 106 32.01 11.69 23.55
N LYS A 107 31.92 10.61 24.35
CA LYS A 107 31.52 10.72 25.76
C LYS A 107 32.75 11.10 26.63
N PRO A 108 32.65 12.07 27.60
CA PRO A 108 31.46 12.85 27.92
C PRO A 108 31.17 13.93 26.87
N CYS A 109 29.92 14.03 26.41
CA CYS A 109 29.47 15.02 25.44
C CYS A 109 28.79 16.18 26.17
N ALA A 110 29.17 17.41 25.84
CA ALA A 110 28.49 18.59 26.36
C ALA A 110 27.07 18.69 25.83
N GLU A 111 26.13 19.18 26.66
CA GLU A 111 24.72 19.32 26.27
C GLU A 111 24.56 20.18 25.01
N GLU A 112 25.33 21.26 24.89
CA GLU A 112 25.33 22.15 23.71
C GLU A 112 25.81 21.47 22.43
N GLU A 113 26.81 20.58 22.55
CA GLU A 113 27.34 19.82 21.41
C GLU A 113 26.31 18.81 20.93
N LEU A 114 25.67 18.08 21.84
CA LEU A 114 24.62 17.12 21.52
C LEU A 114 23.40 17.84 20.94
N GLU A 115 23.01 18.99 21.49
CA GLU A 115 21.91 19.80 20.93
C GLU A 115 22.20 20.26 19.49
N THR A 116 23.42 20.73 19.24
CA THR A 116 23.86 21.10 17.87
C THR A 116 23.79 19.91 16.90
N ALA A 117 24.21 18.74 17.37
CA ALA A 117 24.14 17.53 16.55
C ALA A 117 22.70 17.07 16.29
N LEU A 118 21.82 17.16 17.28
CA LEU A 118 20.40 16.88 17.14
C LEU A 118 19.72 17.83 16.16
N ALA A 119 20.01 19.14 16.25
CA ALA A 119 19.47 20.13 15.32
C ALA A 119 19.88 19.84 13.86
N ALA A 120 21.17 19.56 13.64
CA ALA A 120 21.67 19.19 12.32
C ALA A 120 21.06 17.86 11.80
N ALA A 121 20.88 16.87 12.68
CA ALA A 121 20.24 15.60 12.33
C ALA A 121 18.75 15.76 11.98
N MET A 122 18.04 16.62 12.71
CA MET A 122 16.64 16.95 12.42
C MET A 122 16.49 17.69 11.08
N GLU A 123 17.41 18.59 10.76
CA GLU A 123 17.46 19.27 9.46
C GLU A 123 17.71 18.23 8.35
N GLN A 124 18.71 17.36 8.52
CA GLN A 124 19.02 16.29 7.57
C GLN A 124 17.82 15.36 7.34
N TYR A 125 17.13 14.93 8.41
CA TYR A 125 15.90 14.17 8.30
C TYR A 125 14.82 14.92 7.52
N GLY A 126 14.69 16.22 7.81
CA GLY A 126 13.77 17.11 7.09
C GLY A 126 14.06 17.16 5.59
N LEU A 127 15.32 17.28 5.19
CA LEU A 127 15.74 17.30 3.79
C LEU A 127 15.45 15.97 3.10
N VAL A 128 15.84 14.84 3.70
CA VAL A 128 15.61 13.49 3.16
C VAL A 128 14.12 13.20 3.01
N THR A 129 13.33 13.52 4.02
CA THR A 129 11.88 13.28 4.00
C THR A 129 11.13 14.27 3.12
N ALA A 130 11.56 15.53 3.04
CA ALA A 130 10.98 16.53 2.13
C ALA A 130 11.21 16.15 0.66
N GLU A 131 12.43 15.75 0.30
CA GLU A 131 12.73 15.24 -1.03
C GLU A 131 11.84 14.05 -1.39
N ARG A 132 11.74 13.09 -0.48
CA ARG A 132 10.91 11.89 -0.67
C ARG A 132 9.41 12.22 -0.78
N THR A 133 8.92 13.16 0.03
CA THR A 133 7.52 13.61 0.00
C THR A 133 7.24 14.39 -1.27
N PHE A 134 8.15 15.28 -1.67
CA PHE A 134 8.04 16.02 -2.94
C PHE A 134 8.01 15.07 -4.14
N LEU A 135 8.94 14.11 -4.21
CA LEU A 135 8.99 13.12 -5.28
C LEU A 135 7.73 12.24 -5.32
N LYS A 136 7.23 11.78 -4.15
CA LYS A 136 5.97 11.04 -4.06
C LYS A 136 4.77 11.89 -4.49
N GLY A 137 4.72 13.14 -4.07
CA GLY A 137 3.66 14.09 -4.44
C GLY A 137 3.64 14.38 -5.93
N THR A 138 4.82 14.67 -6.52
CA THR A 138 4.98 14.92 -7.96
C THR A 138 4.60 13.68 -8.76
N LEU A 139 5.08 12.49 -8.36
CA LEU A 139 4.75 11.24 -9.03
C LEU A 139 3.25 10.95 -8.97
N ARG A 140 2.60 11.11 -7.80
CA ARG A 140 1.15 10.96 -7.67
C ARG A 140 0.38 11.95 -8.54
N GLY A 141 0.81 13.22 -8.57
CA GLY A 141 0.22 14.24 -9.42
C GLY A 141 0.32 13.89 -10.91
N THR A 142 1.49 13.47 -11.36
CA THR A 142 1.71 13.02 -12.75
C THR A 142 0.82 11.84 -13.12
N ILE A 143 0.73 10.82 -12.24
CA ILE A 143 -0.11 9.64 -12.45
C ILE A 143 -1.58 10.04 -12.52
N LYS A 144 -2.03 10.92 -11.63
CA LYS A 144 -3.40 11.43 -11.66
C LYS A 144 -3.71 12.08 -13.00
N VAL A 145 -2.85 12.97 -13.49
CA VAL A 145 -3.03 13.61 -14.79
C VAL A 145 -3.09 12.58 -15.92
N LEU A 146 -2.21 11.58 -15.93
CA LEU A 146 -2.22 10.53 -16.94
C LEU A 146 -3.51 9.68 -16.88
N THR A 147 -4.01 9.35 -15.70
CA THR A 147 -5.26 8.60 -15.55
C THR A 147 -6.49 9.44 -15.90
N ASP A 148 -6.48 10.72 -15.56
CA ASP A 148 -7.55 11.65 -15.96
C ASP A 148 -7.59 11.83 -17.48
N LEU A 149 -6.42 11.95 -18.15
CA LEU A 149 -6.34 11.96 -19.61
C LEU A 149 -6.85 10.65 -20.23
N LEU A 150 -6.50 9.51 -19.66
CA LEU A 150 -7.04 8.23 -20.12
C LEU A 150 -8.56 8.16 -19.98
N ALA A 151 -9.11 8.69 -18.88
CA ALA A 151 -10.57 8.75 -18.67
C ALA A 151 -11.26 9.61 -19.75
N LEU A 152 -10.64 10.72 -20.14
CA LEU A 152 -11.16 11.59 -21.21
C LEU A 152 -11.05 10.98 -22.59
N LEU A 153 -9.92 10.30 -22.89
CA LEU A 153 -9.65 9.74 -24.23
C LEU A 153 -10.31 8.36 -24.43
N ASN A 154 -10.42 7.58 -23.37
CA ASN A 154 -10.99 6.23 -23.44
C ASN A 154 -11.59 5.82 -22.08
N ALA A 155 -12.84 6.18 -21.84
CA ALA A 155 -13.56 5.88 -20.60
C ALA A 155 -13.65 4.37 -20.30
N LYS A 156 -13.74 3.50 -21.34
CA LYS A 156 -13.76 2.05 -21.16
C LYS A 156 -12.41 1.52 -20.67
N ALA A 157 -11.29 2.07 -21.15
CA ALA A 157 -9.94 1.72 -20.69
C ALA A 157 -9.72 2.14 -19.23
N HIS A 158 -10.16 3.36 -18.86
CA HIS A 158 -10.12 3.82 -17.48
C HIS A 158 -10.96 2.94 -16.55
N GLY A 159 -12.21 2.66 -16.92
CA GLY A 159 -13.09 1.78 -16.14
C GLY A 159 -12.55 0.36 -15.99
N ARG A 160 -11.85 -0.18 -17.00
CA ARG A 160 -11.15 -1.46 -16.93
C ARG A 160 -10.05 -1.44 -15.88
N SER A 161 -9.21 -0.41 -15.89
CA SER A 161 -8.14 -0.25 -14.87
C SER A 161 -8.71 -0.26 -13.45
N ALA A 162 -9.83 0.42 -13.19
CA ALA A 162 -10.47 0.45 -11.87
C ALA A 162 -10.97 -0.94 -11.42
N ARG A 163 -11.60 -1.73 -12.31
CA ARG A 163 -12.05 -3.09 -11.98
C ARG A 163 -10.89 -4.03 -11.73
N VAL A 164 -9.88 -4.00 -12.59
CA VAL A 164 -8.68 -4.84 -12.51
C VAL A 164 -7.87 -4.52 -11.25
N LYS A 165 -7.79 -3.23 -10.84
CA LYS A 165 -7.10 -2.79 -9.63
C LYS A 165 -7.57 -3.57 -8.41
N ARG A 166 -8.88 -3.67 -8.21
CA ARG A 166 -9.44 -4.40 -7.07
C ARG A 166 -9.01 -5.85 -7.05
N ILE A 167 -9.09 -6.54 -8.21
CA ILE A 167 -8.71 -7.95 -8.32
C ILE A 167 -7.23 -8.14 -7.97
N VAL A 168 -6.35 -7.32 -8.55
CA VAL A 168 -4.89 -7.43 -8.36
C VAL A 168 -4.51 -7.17 -6.91
N LEU A 169 -5.08 -6.14 -6.27
CA LEU A 169 -4.76 -5.80 -4.88
C LEU A 169 -5.28 -6.85 -3.89
N ASP A 170 -6.46 -7.42 -4.11
CA ASP A 170 -7.00 -8.50 -3.30
C ASP A 170 -6.10 -9.75 -3.34
N VAL A 171 -5.67 -10.15 -4.55
CA VAL A 171 -4.75 -11.30 -4.71
C VAL A 171 -3.38 -11.00 -4.12
N ALA A 172 -2.87 -9.78 -4.30
CA ALA A 172 -1.59 -9.35 -3.71
C ALA A 172 -1.63 -9.39 -2.19
N GLY A 173 -2.73 -8.91 -1.58
CA GLY A 173 -2.96 -8.99 -0.13
C GLY A 173 -3.03 -10.43 0.37
N TYR A 174 -3.77 -11.31 -0.29
CA TYR A 174 -3.88 -12.72 0.04
C TYR A 174 -2.52 -13.45 -0.02
N LEU A 175 -1.69 -13.10 -1.02
CA LEU A 175 -0.36 -13.67 -1.19
C LEU A 175 0.72 -13.02 -0.31
N GLY A 176 0.39 -11.98 0.47
CA GLY A 176 1.33 -11.26 1.32
C GLY A 176 2.42 -10.52 0.54
N ILE A 177 2.10 -9.99 -0.66
CA ILE A 177 3.08 -9.31 -1.51
C ILE A 177 3.41 -7.94 -0.89
N PRO A 178 4.68 -7.66 -0.58
CA PRO A 178 5.10 -6.40 -0.01
C PRO A 178 5.01 -5.27 -1.06
N GLU A 179 4.89 -4.02 -0.57
CA GLU A 179 4.89 -2.81 -1.41
C GLU A 179 3.84 -2.77 -2.55
N PRO A 180 2.54 -2.87 -2.24
CA PRO A 180 1.49 -2.95 -3.26
C PRO A 180 1.39 -1.69 -4.14
N TRP A 181 2.04 -0.57 -3.79
CA TRP A 181 1.98 0.68 -4.53
C TRP A 181 2.49 0.57 -5.99
N ARG A 182 3.53 -0.27 -6.26
CA ARG A 182 4.02 -0.51 -7.62
C ARG A 182 2.98 -1.27 -8.46
N LEU A 183 2.33 -2.25 -7.85
CA LEU A 183 1.24 -2.98 -8.49
C LEU A 183 0.05 -2.05 -8.75
N GLU A 184 -0.30 -1.21 -7.79
CA GLU A 184 -1.36 -0.21 -7.95
C GLU A 184 -1.09 0.71 -9.14
N LEU A 185 0.13 1.25 -9.24
CA LEU A 185 0.54 2.08 -10.38
C LEU A 185 0.49 1.31 -11.70
N ALA A 186 1.02 0.08 -11.73
CA ALA A 186 1.01 -0.75 -12.92
C ALA A 186 -0.42 -1.00 -13.41
N VAL A 187 -1.35 -1.29 -12.51
CA VAL A 187 -2.76 -1.48 -12.88
C VAL A 187 -3.40 -0.20 -13.38
N MET A 188 -3.24 0.92 -12.68
CA MET A 188 -3.82 2.21 -13.07
C MET A 188 -3.35 2.65 -14.46
N LEU A 189 -2.09 2.39 -14.80
CA LEU A 189 -1.47 2.78 -16.06
C LEU A 189 -1.49 1.67 -17.12
N SER A 190 -1.94 0.46 -16.78
CA SER A 190 -1.92 -0.72 -17.67
C SER A 190 -2.61 -0.52 -19.01
N GLN A 191 -3.63 0.32 -19.03
CA GLN A 191 -4.45 0.58 -20.22
C GLN A 191 -4.09 1.89 -20.95
N ILE A 192 -3.04 2.63 -20.50
CA ILE A 192 -2.69 3.93 -21.13
C ILE A 192 -2.32 3.80 -22.62
N GLY A 193 -1.75 2.67 -23.00
CA GLY A 193 -1.44 2.39 -24.41
C GLY A 193 -2.70 2.23 -25.29
N CYS A 194 -3.86 2.01 -24.70
CA CYS A 194 -5.13 1.97 -25.44
C CYS A 194 -5.53 3.34 -25.97
N ALA A 195 -4.99 4.44 -25.44
CA ALA A 195 -5.19 5.78 -26.01
C ALA A 195 -4.66 5.92 -27.44
N ALA A 196 -3.69 5.09 -27.85
CA ALA A 196 -3.15 5.05 -29.21
C ALA A 196 -3.94 4.13 -30.16
N LEU A 197 -4.97 3.45 -29.68
CA LEU A 197 -5.79 2.53 -30.47
C LEU A 197 -7.10 3.19 -30.89
N PRO A 198 -7.77 2.67 -31.95
CA PRO A 198 -9.13 3.10 -32.29
C PRO A 198 -10.07 2.96 -31.09
N GLU A 199 -10.87 3.99 -30.82
CA GLU A 199 -11.71 4.14 -29.62
C GLU A 199 -12.58 2.89 -29.32
N ARG A 200 -13.18 2.29 -30.36
CA ARG A 200 -14.04 1.11 -30.20
C ARG A 200 -13.30 -0.21 -30.04
N MET A 201 -11.99 -0.26 -30.23
CA MET A 201 -11.28 -1.55 -30.26
C MET A 201 -11.32 -2.27 -28.90
N LEU A 202 -11.09 -1.57 -27.81
CA LEU A 202 -11.21 -2.15 -26.47
C LEU A 202 -12.66 -2.48 -26.13
N ALA A 203 -13.61 -1.62 -26.56
CA ALA A 203 -15.03 -1.87 -26.35
C ALA A 203 -15.46 -3.18 -27.00
N ASP A 204 -15.15 -3.34 -28.30
CA ASP A 204 -15.48 -4.54 -29.04
C ASP A 204 -14.84 -5.80 -28.42
N MET A 205 -13.58 -5.72 -27.98
CA MET A 205 -12.92 -6.83 -27.29
C MET A 205 -13.64 -7.24 -26.00
N LEU A 206 -14.06 -6.26 -25.20
CA LEU A 206 -14.76 -6.52 -23.93
C LEU A 206 -16.18 -7.07 -24.18
N GLU A 207 -16.87 -6.61 -25.24
CA GLU A 207 -18.23 -7.05 -25.56
C GLU A 207 -18.27 -8.44 -26.17
N THR A 208 -17.28 -8.79 -27.00
CA THR A 208 -17.28 -10.06 -27.76
C THR A 208 -16.35 -11.13 -27.18
N GLY A 209 -15.51 -10.75 -26.18
CA GLY A 209 -14.50 -11.64 -25.60
C GLY A 209 -13.28 -11.88 -26.52
N GLY A 210 -13.16 -11.18 -27.67
CA GLY A 210 -12.04 -11.29 -28.59
C GLY A 210 -12.13 -10.35 -29.78
N LEU A 211 -11.09 -10.33 -30.60
CA LEU A 211 -10.99 -9.52 -31.81
C LEU A 211 -10.62 -10.43 -33.00
N ASP A 212 -10.92 -9.98 -34.22
CA ASP A 212 -10.39 -10.63 -35.42
C ASP A 212 -8.83 -10.57 -35.43
N PRO A 213 -8.15 -11.46 -36.18
CA PRO A 213 -6.68 -11.57 -36.12
C PRO A 213 -5.92 -10.31 -36.50
N ARG A 214 -6.49 -9.41 -37.31
CA ARG A 214 -5.85 -8.14 -37.70
C ARG A 214 -5.95 -7.11 -36.57
N ARG A 215 -7.14 -6.98 -35.99
CA ARG A 215 -7.40 -6.06 -34.88
C ARG A 215 -6.68 -6.55 -33.61
N GLN A 216 -6.63 -7.87 -33.38
CA GLN A 216 -5.88 -8.46 -32.29
C GLN A 216 -4.39 -8.10 -32.34
N ARG A 217 -3.75 -8.16 -33.51
CA ARG A 217 -2.33 -7.74 -33.68
C ARG A 217 -2.09 -6.26 -33.37
N LEU A 218 -3.07 -5.40 -33.62
CA LEU A 218 -2.98 -3.97 -33.23
C LEU A 218 -3.16 -3.82 -31.72
N PHE A 219 -4.14 -4.52 -31.16
CA PHE A 219 -4.40 -4.49 -29.73
C PHE A 219 -3.19 -5.01 -28.92
N ASP A 220 -2.54 -6.06 -29.39
CA ASP A 220 -1.33 -6.65 -28.77
C ASP A 220 -0.14 -5.67 -28.65
N GLN A 221 -0.22 -4.50 -29.30
CA GLN A 221 0.84 -3.48 -29.20
C GLN A 221 0.65 -2.53 -28.01
N HIS A 222 -0.57 -2.42 -27.45
CA HIS A 222 -0.85 -1.44 -26.39
C HIS A 222 0.03 -1.59 -25.13
N PRO A 223 0.42 -2.82 -24.69
CA PRO A 223 1.30 -2.95 -23.54
C PRO A 223 2.69 -2.39 -23.80
N ARG A 224 3.22 -2.61 -25.01
CA ARG A 224 4.51 -2.06 -25.43
C ARG A 224 4.45 -0.54 -25.51
N ILE A 225 3.43 0.03 -26.15
CA ILE A 225 3.23 1.48 -26.24
C ILE A 225 3.17 2.10 -24.85
N ALA A 226 2.42 1.49 -23.92
CA ALA A 226 2.33 1.95 -22.54
C ALA A 226 3.70 1.91 -21.84
N GLY A 227 4.42 0.80 -21.96
CA GLY A 227 5.75 0.65 -21.37
C GLY A 227 6.75 1.69 -21.90
N ASP A 228 6.77 1.92 -23.23
CA ASP A 228 7.67 2.89 -23.87
C ASP A 228 7.37 4.33 -23.42
N LEU A 229 6.11 4.67 -23.21
CA LEU A 229 5.71 5.98 -22.65
C LEU A 229 6.18 6.15 -21.20
N LEU A 230 6.06 5.12 -20.38
CA LEU A 230 6.34 5.19 -18.96
C LEU A 230 7.83 5.05 -18.61
N GLU A 231 8.64 4.43 -19.49
CA GLU A 231 10.08 4.22 -19.27
C GLU A 231 10.84 5.56 -19.14
N ASN A 232 10.36 6.62 -19.80
CA ASN A 232 10.94 7.95 -19.72
C ASN A 232 10.64 8.67 -18.39
N ILE A 233 9.78 8.13 -17.55
CA ILE A 233 9.45 8.72 -16.24
C ILE A 233 10.38 8.10 -15.19
N PRO A 234 11.21 8.90 -14.51
CA PRO A 234 12.10 8.39 -13.47
C PRO A 234 11.35 7.52 -12.45
N ARG A 235 11.93 6.38 -12.05
CA ARG A 235 11.40 5.40 -11.08
C ARG A 235 10.17 4.60 -11.54
N LEU A 236 9.70 4.75 -12.77
CA LEU A 236 8.64 3.92 -13.34
C LEU A 236 9.14 2.78 -14.23
N SER A 237 10.44 2.57 -14.37
CA SER A 237 11.01 1.49 -15.20
C SER A 237 10.47 0.10 -14.84
N GLU A 238 10.38 -0.24 -13.55
CA GLU A 238 9.78 -1.51 -13.09
C GLU A 238 8.28 -1.59 -13.40
N VAL A 239 7.56 -0.48 -13.25
CA VAL A 239 6.13 -0.39 -13.61
C VAL A 239 5.94 -0.53 -15.12
N ALA A 240 6.81 0.10 -15.91
CA ALA A 240 6.82 -0.02 -17.37
C ALA A 240 7.07 -1.46 -17.81
N ASP A 241 7.99 -2.17 -17.14
CA ASP A 241 8.28 -3.58 -17.42
C ASP A 241 7.11 -4.50 -17.07
N ILE A 242 6.46 -4.30 -15.94
CA ILE A 242 5.21 -5.00 -15.58
C ILE A 242 4.16 -4.83 -16.69
N ILE A 243 3.96 -3.60 -17.15
CA ILE A 243 2.94 -3.29 -18.16
C ILE A 243 3.29 -3.86 -19.53
N ARG A 244 4.56 -3.82 -19.95
CA ARG A 244 5.00 -4.43 -21.21
C ARG A 244 4.66 -5.90 -21.28
N HIS A 245 4.72 -6.61 -20.13
CA HIS A 245 4.51 -8.05 -20.04
C HIS A 245 3.11 -8.44 -19.55
N GLN A 246 2.16 -7.50 -19.42
CA GLN A 246 0.83 -7.78 -18.85
C GLN A 246 0.00 -8.80 -19.63
N GLU A 247 0.28 -9.00 -20.92
CA GLU A 247 -0.37 -10.01 -21.77
C GLU A 247 0.49 -11.27 -21.97
N LYS A 248 1.68 -11.32 -21.34
CA LYS A 248 2.58 -12.48 -21.42
C LYS A 248 1.99 -13.65 -20.65
N ARG A 249 1.95 -14.82 -21.29
CA ARG A 249 1.50 -16.04 -20.67
C ARG A 249 2.63 -16.70 -19.90
N TYR A 250 2.32 -17.46 -18.89
CA TYR A 250 3.30 -18.09 -18.01
C TYR A 250 4.22 -19.08 -18.76
N ASP A 251 3.69 -19.76 -19.79
CA ASP A 251 4.46 -20.65 -20.69
C ASP A 251 5.43 -19.91 -21.64
N GLY A 252 5.48 -18.58 -21.58
CA GLY A 252 6.32 -17.76 -22.46
C GLY A 252 5.67 -17.39 -23.77
N SER A 253 4.46 -17.87 -24.08
CA SER A 253 3.69 -17.46 -25.25
C SER A 253 3.00 -16.10 -25.02
N GLY A 254 2.32 -15.57 -26.04
CA GLY A 254 1.66 -14.26 -25.96
C GLY A 254 2.63 -13.08 -26.19
N PRO A 255 2.07 -11.84 -26.29
CA PRO A 255 2.86 -10.64 -26.49
C PRO A 255 3.55 -10.16 -25.17
N PRO A 256 4.76 -9.60 -25.31
CA PRO A 256 5.59 -9.50 -26.51
C PRO A 256 6.16 -10.88 -26.92
N LYS A 257 6.33 -11.08 -28.23
CA LYS A 257 6.93 -12.32 -28.74
C LYS A 257 8.36 -12.47 -28.27
N GLY A 258 8.74 -13.68 -27.82
CA GLY A 258 10.04 -13.92 -27.18
C GLY A 258 10.01 -13.37 -25.72
N GLY A 259 11.18 -13.29 -25.11
CA GLY A 259 11.33 -12.76 -23.75
C GLY A 259 11.09 -13.79 -22.63
N PRO A 260 10.74 -13.33 -21.41
CA PRO A 260 10.68 -14.17 -20.22
C PRO A 260 9.54 -15.19 -20.24
N SER A 261 9.69 -16.25 -19.46
CA SER A 261 8.67 -17.27 -19.21
C SER A 261 8.68 -17.67 -17.73
N GLY A 262 7.61 -18.26 -17.26
CA GLY A 262 7.50 -18.74 -15.88
C GLY A 262 7.71 -17.63 -14.86
N GLN A 263 8.58 -17.88 -13.91
CA GLN A 263 8.88 -16.94 -12.82
C GLN A 263 9.73 -15.73 -13.25
N ASP A 264 10.38 -15.79 -14.41
CA ASP A 264 11.15 -14.66 -14.95
C ASP A 264 10.23 -13.53 -15.46
N ILE A 265 8.94 -13.81 -15.70
CA ILE A 265 7.94 -12.78 -15.97
C ILE A 265 7.72 -11.96 -14.68
N PRO A 266 7.77 -10.61 -14.73
CA PRO A 266 7.51 -9.77 -13.57
C PRO A 266 6.23 -10.19 -12.82
N LEU A 267 6.31 -10.30 -11.50
CA LEU A 267 5.18 -10.76 -10.66
C LEU A 267 3.91 -9.95 -10.91
N GLY A 268 4.04 -8.62 -11.04
CA GLY A 268 2.91 -7.74 -11.36
C GLY A 268 2.27 -8.03 -12.71
N ALA A 269 3.07 -8.43 -13.71
CA ALA A 269 2.57 -8.82 -15.03
C ALA A 269 1.76 -10.12 -14.97
N ARG A 270 2.24 -11.11 -14.19
CA ARG A 270 1.51 -12.37 -13.97
C ARG A 270 0.17 -12.13 -13.26
N LEU A 271 0.12 -11.23 -12.29
CA LEU A 271 -1.11 -10.80 -11.62
C LEU A 271 -2.07 -10.10 -12.59
N LEU A 272 -1.55 -9.14 -13.37
CA LEU A 272 -2.32 -8.42 -14.39
C LEU A 272 -2.94 -9.37 -15.41
N LYS A 273 -2.18 -10.37 -15.88
CA LYS A 273 -2.67 -11.34 -16.87
C LYS A 273 -3.93 -12.09 -16.38
N VAL A 274 -3.90 -12.58 -15.14
CA VAL A 274 -5.07 -13.24 -14.53
C VAL A 274 -6.26 -12.27 -14.44
N ALA A 275 -6.04 -11.06 -13.94
CA ALA A 275 -7.10 -10.10 -13.71
C ALA A 275 -7.69 -9.54 -15.01
N LEU A 276 -6.87 -9.26 -16.01
CA LEU A 276 -7.30 -8.77 -17.32
C LEU A 276 -8.12 -9.80 -18.11
N ASP A 277 -7.70 -11.06 -18.10
CA ASP A 277 -8.44 -12.13 -18.76
C ASP A 277 -9.79 -12.39 -18.09
N TYR A 278 -9.81 -12.37 -16.76
CA TYR A 278 -11.05 -12.50 -16.02
C TYR A 278 -12.01 -11.33 -16.28
N ASP A 279 -11.52 -10.08 -16.24
CA ASP A 279 -12.32 -8.89 -16.55
C ASP A 279 -12.91 -8.97 -17.97
N THR A 280 -12.13 -9.44 -18.95
CA THR A 280 -12.61 -9.63 -20.33
C THR A 280 -13.77 -10.64 -20.39
N LEU A 281 -13.64 -11.78 -19.71
CA LEU A 281 -14.69 -12.81 -19.69
C LEU A 281 -15.97 -12.31 -19.00
N ILE A 282 -15.83 -11.61 -17.88
CA ILE A 282 -16.99 -11.02 -17.17
C ILE A 282 -17.69 -9.96 -18.04
N CYS A 283 -16.93 -9.07 -18.67
CA CYS A 283 -17.50 -8.04 -19.55
C CYS A 283 -18.16 -8.61 -20.80
N SER A 284 -17.69 -9.76 -21.30
CA SER A 284 -18.32 -10.47 -22.42
C SER A 284 -19.53 -11.34 -22.02
N GLY A 285 -20.01 -11.22 -20.77
CA GLY A 285 -21.26 -11.82 -20.30
C GLY A 285 -21.13 -13.19 -19.64
N HIS A 286 -19.91 -13.69 -19.40
CA HIS A 286 -19.73 -14.93 -18.66
C HIS A 286 -20.07 -14.75 -17.19
N ALA A 287 -20.83 -15.69 -16.61
CA ALA A 287 -20.96 -15.78 -15.17
C ALA A 287 -19.59 -16.10 -14.52
N LYS A 288 -19.36 -15.70 -13.25
CA LYS A 288 -18.09 -15.88 -12.56
C LYS A 288 -17.54 -17.30 -12.62
N GLY A 289 -18.39 -18.31 -12.31
CA GLY A 289 -18.00 -19.71 -12.37
C GLY A 289 -17.64 -20.18 -13.79
N GLN A 290 -18.35 -19.68 -14.82
CA GLN A 290 -18.04 -19.96 -16.23
C GLN A 290 -16.70 -19.32 -16.62
N ALA A 291 -16.43 -18.07 -16.22
CA ALA A 291 -15.17 -17.40 -16.49
C ALA A 291 -13.99 -18.19 -15.88
N LEU A 292 -14.12 -18.63 -14.63
CA LEU A 292 -13.10 -19.47 -13.97
C LEU A 292 -12.90 -20.81 -14.70
N ALA A 293 -13.98 -21.46 -15.16
CA ALA A 293 -13.89 -22.71 -15.91
C ALA A 293 -13.16 -22.51 -17.25
N VAL A 294 -13.47 -21.44 -17.98
CA VAL A 294 -12.76 -21.07 -19.21
C VAL A 294 -11.30 -20.83 -18.96
N MET A 295 -10.94 -20.10 -17.88
CA MET A 295 -9.55 -19.84 -17.54
C MET A 295 -8.79 -21.11 -17.14
N ARG A 296 -9.40 -22.02 -16.38
CA ARG A 296 -8.82 -23.35 -16.08
C ARG A 296 -8.55 -24.18 -17.32
N GLY A 297 -9.36 -24.02 -18.36
CA GLY A 297 -9.19 -24.67 -19.66
C GLY A 297 -8.04 -24.10 -20.52
N ARG A 298 -7.25 -23.15 -20.00
CA ARG A 298 -6.11 -22.51 -20.70
C ARG A 298 -4.75 -22.91 -20.05
N PRO A 299 -4.29 -24.15 -20.24
CA PRO A 299 -3.05 -24.62 -19.62
C PRO A 299 -1.87 -23.75 -20.06
N GLY A 300 -0.97 -23.44 -19.11
CA GLY A 300 0.23 -22.64 -19.35
C GLY A 300 0.01 -21.12 -19.45
N TRP A 301 -1.22 -20.61 -19.43
CA TRP A 301 -1.46 -19.17 -19.56
C TRP A 301 -1.16 -18.41 -18.28
N TYR A 302 -1.44 -18.99 -17.13
CA TYR A 302 -1.40 -18.33 -15.83
C TYR A 302 -0.36 -18.96 -14.91
N ASP A 303 0.24 -18.15 -14.03
CA ASP A 303 1.00 -18.65 -12.90
C ASP A 303 0.07 -19.47 -11.99
N PRO A 304 0.33 -20.76 -11.75
CA PRO A 304 -0.55 -21.62 -10.98
C PRO A 304 -0.83 -21.08 -9.57
N ARG A 305 0.19 -20.54 -8.88
CA ARG A 305 0.07 -20.01 -7.53
C ARG A 305 -0.86 -18.79 -7.49
N ILE A 306 -0.71 -17.89 -8.47
CA ILE A 306 -1.53 -16.68 -8.56
C ILE A 306 -2.97 -17.06 -8.95
N PHE A 307 -3.12 -17.97 -9.92
CA PHE A 307 -4.44 -18.36 -10.39
C PHE A 307 -5.25 -19.08 -9.30
N GLU A 308 -4.65 -19.98 -8.52
CA GLU A 308 -5.34 -20.64 -7.41
C GLU A 308 -5.72 -19.67 -6.30
N ALA A 309 -4.84 -18.72 -5.94
CA ALA A 309 -5.17 -17.66 -4.99
C ALA A 309 -6.36 -16.81 -5.47
N PHE A 310 -6.35 -16.42 -6.75
CA PHE A 310 -7.44 -15.68 -7.39
C PHE A 310 -8.74 -16.48 -7.39
N ALA A 311 -8.70 -17.76 -7.81
CA ALA A 311 -9.87 -18.63 -7.88
C ALA A 311 -10.50 -18.84 -6.48
N ALA A 312 -9.69 -19.02 -5.44
CA ALA A 312 -10.17 -19.13 -4.06
C ALA A 312 -10.92 -17.87 -3.62
N LEU A 313 -10.33 -16.68 -3.89
CA LEU A 313 -10.97 -15.39 -3.57
C LEU A 313 -12.25 -15.15 -4.37
N ALA A 314 -12.26 -15.51 -5.65
CA ALA A 314 -13.43 -15.34 -6.50
C ALA A 314 -14.58 -16.25 -6.05
N GLN A 315 -14.29 -17.48 -5.60
CA GLN A 315 -15.27 -18.42 -5.06
C GLN A 315 -15.78 -18.01 -3.67
N ALA A 316 -14.89 -17.54 -2.79
CA ALA A 316 -15.29 -17.04 -1.47
C ALA A 316 -16.29 -15.88 -1.59
N ARG A 317 -16.19 -15.07 -2.66
CA ARG A 317 -17.14 -13.98 -2.95
C ARG A 317 -18.46 -14.44 -3.62
N GLU A 318 -18.60 -15.67 -4.02
CA GLU A 318 -19.91 -16.21 -4.52
C GLU A 318 -20.95 -16.32 -3.40
N GLY A 319 -20.52 -16.35 -2.14
CA GLY A 319 -21.40 -16.29 -0.97
C GLY A 319 -21.92 -14.90 -0.62
N PHE A 320 -21.47 -13.82 -1.27
CA PHE A 320 -21.94 -12.47 -0.96
C PHE A 320 -23.27 -12.16 -1.68
N THR A 321 -24.30 -11.84 -0.91
CA THR A 321 -25.60 -11.36 -1.40
C THR A 321 -25.58 -9.83 -1.48
N LYS A 322 -26.04 -9.28 -2.61
CA LYS A 322 -26.25 -7.83 -2.73
C LYS A 322 -27.49 -7.43 -1.95
N SER A 323 -27.36 -6.49 -1.04
CA SER A 323 -28.44 -6.02 -0.17
C SER A 323 -28.42 -4.49 -0.06
N GLU A 324 -29.57 -3.89 0.22
CA GLU A 324 -29.70 -2.51 0.59
C GLU A 324 -29.68 -2.44 2.14
N ALA A 325 -28.79 -1.64 2.70
CA ALA A 325 -28.65 -1.48 4.14
C ALA A 325 -28.73 0.01 4.52
N PRO A 326 -29.56 0.39 5.49
CA PRO A 326 -29.52 1.74 6.06
C PRO A 326 -28.13 1.99 6.68
N PRO A 327 -27.69 3.27 6.78
CA PRO A 327 -26.37 3.61 7.35
C PRO A 327 -26.08 2.98 8.71
N GLY A 328 -27.10 2.88 9.58
CA GLY A 328 -26.96 2.28 10.92
C GLY A 328 -26.86 0.76 10.96
N GLU A 329 -27.09 0.07 9.84
CA GLU A 329 -27.02 -1.39 9.72
C GLU A 329 -25.77 -1.85 8.94
N VAL A 330 -24.95 -0.90 8.49
CA VAL A 330 -23.68 -1.22 7.82
C VAL A 330 -22.65 -1.64 8.86
N VAL A 331 -22.20 -2.90 8.79
CA VAL A 331 -21.28 -3.49 9.77
C VAL A 331 -19.95 -3.86 9.12
N PRO A 332 -18.86 -3.97 9.91
CA PRO A 332 -17.57 -4.45 9.43
C PRO A 332 -17.68 -5.82 8.75
N GLY A 333 -16.96 -5.98 7.63
CA GLY A 333 -17.00 -7.17 6.78
C GLY A 333 -17.94 -7.06 5.58
N MET A 334 -18.90 -6.13 5.56
CA MET A 334 -19.67 -5.80 4.36
C MET A 334 -18.77 -5.15 3.31
N VAL A 335 -19.16 -5.25 2.04
CA VAL A 335 -18.41 -4.63 0.93
C VAL A 335 -19.31 -3.65 0.20
N LEU A 336 -18.89 -2.40 0.06
CA LEU A 336 -19.65 -1.37 -0.66
C LEU A 336 -19.84 -1.77 -2.14
N ALA A 337 -21.07 -1.74 -2.63
CA ALA A 337 -21.38 -2.04 -4.03
C ALA A 337 -21.29 -0.80 -4.94
N ALA A 338 -21.30 0.40 -4.34
CA ALA A 338 -21.17 1.70 -5.01
C ALA A 338 -20.22 2.60 -4.23
N ASP A 339 -19.78 3.70 -4.84
CA ASP A 339 -18.97 4.71 -4.16
C ASP A 339 -19.80 5.35 -3.04
N LEU A 340 -19.19 5.46 -1.85
CA LEU A 340 -19.79 6.11 -0.69
C LEU A 340 -19.48 7.59 -0.72
N VAL A 341 -20.53 8.41 -0.83
CA VAL A 341 -20.44 9.86 -0.76
C VAL A 341 -21.12 10.32 0.53
N LEU A 342 -20.39 11.00 1.40
CA LEU A 342 -20.92 11.63 2.62
C LEU A 342 -20.68 13.13 2.54
N GLY A 343 -21.75 13.92 2.70
CA GLY A 343 -21.65 15.38 2.65
C GLY A 343 -21.07 15.95 1.33
N GLY A 344 -21.20 15.22 0.22
CA GLY A 344 -20.67 15.62 -1.10
C GLY A 344 -19.22 15.20 -1.37
N GLU A 345 -18.55 14.56 -0.42
CA GLU A 345 -17.19 14.01 -0.61
C GLU A 345 -17.22 12.48 -0.74
N THR A 346 -16.46 11.93 -1.69
CA THR A 346 -16.29 10.48 -1.81
C THR A 346 -15.37 9.97 -0.70
N VAL A 347 -15.96 9.28 0.27
CA VAL A 347 -15.29 8.76 1.48
C VAL A 347 -14.67 7.37 1.24
N ALA A 348 -15.36 6.55 0.44
CA ALA A 348 -14.88 5.22 0.07
C ALA A 348 -15.42 4.83 -1.30
N MET A 349 -14.66 4.03 -2.05
CA MET A 349 -15.04 3.59 -3.39
C MET A 349 -15.79 2.24 -3.36
N ALA A 350 -16.56 1.97 -4.41
CA ALA A 350 -17.18 0.67 -4.63
C ALA A 350 -16.15 -0.46 -4.51
N GLY A 351 -16.50 -1.50 -3.77
CA GLY A 351 -15.64 -2.63 -3.47
C GLY A 351 -14.74 -2.46 -2.25
N THR A 352 -14.83 -1.34 -1.53
CA THR A 352 -14.17 -1.18 -0.23
C THR A 352 -14.86 -2.10 0.78
N THR A 353 -14.06 -2.90 1.49
CA THR A 353 -14.55 -3.64 2.66
C THR A 353 -14.72 -2.66 3.81
N VAL A 354 -15.88 -2.65 4.41
CA VAL A 354 -16.17 -1.83 5.58
C VAL A 354 -15.39 -2.38 6.77
N ASP A 355 -14.54 -1.57 7.36
CA ASP A 355 -13.89 -1.83 8.64
C ASP A 355 -14.64 -1.13 9.79
N HIS A 356 -14.17 -1.26 11.02
CA HIS A 356 -14.80 -0.64 12.19
C HIS A 356 -14.83 0.89 12.13
N GLU A 357 -13.77 1.51 11.57
CA GLU A 357 -13.67 2.97 11.44
C GLU A 357 -14.66 3.50 10.41
N LEU A 358 -14.72 2.86 9.23
CA LEU A 358 -15.64 3.24 8.17
C LEU A 358 -17.11 3.02 8.59
N ALA A 359 -17.41 1.90 9.26
CA ALA A 359 -18.75 1.64 9.79
C ALA A 359 -19.20 2.74 10.79
N ALA A 360 -18.30 3.12 11.71
CA ALA A 360 -18.58 4.21 12.66
C ALA A 360 -18.79 5.56 11.94
N ARG A 361 -18.00 5.89 10.93
CA ARG A 361 -18.16 7.10 10.12
C ARG A 361 -19.49 7.13 9.37
N ILE A 362 -19.91 5.99 8.79
CA ILE A 362 -21.19 5.85 8.10
C ILE A 362 -22.34 6.07 9.08
N ALA A 363 -22.28 5.42 10.24
CA ALA A 363 -23.33 5.52 11.26
C ALA A 363 -23.45 6.94 11.87
N GLN A 364 -22.35 7.69 11.94
CA GLN A 364 -22.31 9.06 12.48
C GLN A 364 -22.65 10.13 11.46
N ALA A 365 -22.71 9.79 10.17
CA ALA A 365 -22.92 10.77 9.10
C ALA A 365 -24.32 11.41 9.10
N GLY A 366 -25.31 10.83 9.77
CA GLY A 366 -26.67 11.36 9.85
C GLY A 366 -27.24 11.73 8.48
N ASP A 367 -27.78 12.95 8.35
CA ASP A 367 -28.37 13.47 7.10
C ASP A 367 -27.36 13.61 5.94
N ALA A 368 -26.06 13.49 6.19
CA ALA A 368 -25.03 13.53 5.16
C ALA A 368 -24.82 12.15 4.48
N ALA A 369 -25.39 11.07 5.05
CA ALA A 369 -25.39 9.74 4.44
C ALA A 369 -26.62 9.55 3.54
N PRO A 370 -26.53 8.72 2.49
CA PRO A 370 -27.72 8.34 1.72
C PRO A 370 -28.69 7.50 2.57
N ASP A 371 -29.98 7.53 2.24
CA ASP A 371 -31.04 6.79 2.96
C ASP A 371 -30.77 5.28 3.03
N SER A 372 -30.14 4.72 2.00
CA SER A 372 -29.66 3.34 1.97
C SER A 372 -28.33 3.23 1.20
N LEU A 373 -27.52 2.25 1.60
CA LEU A 373 -26.30 1.88 0.90
C LEU A 373 -26.45 0.50 0.29
N THR A 374 -26.06 0.38 -0.97
CA THR A 374 -25.96 -0.94 -1.60
C THR A 374 -24.65 -1.61 -1.16
N VAL A 375 -24.77 -2.73 -0.47
CA VAL A 375 -23.64 -3.49 0.07
C VAL A 375 -23.72 -4.96 -0.36
N TYR A 376 -22.57 -5.64 -0.33
CA TYR A 376 -22.51 -7.09 -0.40
C TYR A 376 -22.30 -7.65 1.00
N VAL A 377 -23.15 -8.59 1.40
CA VAL A 377 -23.16 -9.25 2.70
C VAL A 377 -22.71 -10.69 2.51
N SER A 378 -21.72 -11.15 3.28
CA SER A 378 -21.32 -12.56 3.30
C SER A 378 -22.27 -13.39 4.17
N PRO A 379 -22.38 -14.72 3.97
CA PRO A 379 -23.14 -15.58 4.85
C PRO A 379 -22.66 -15.51 6.32
N GLU A 380 -21.37 -15.25 6.53
CA GLU A 380 -20.79 -15.08 7.87
C GLU A 380 -21.20 -13.73 8.48
N THR A 381 -21.22 -12.67 7.69
CA THR A 381 -21.68 -11.34 8.12
C THR A 381 -23.17 -11.34 8.39
N ASP A 382 -23.95 -12.03 7.54
CA ASP A 382 -25.39 -12.17 7.69
C ASP A 382 -25.73 -12.96 8.98
N SER A 383 -24.97 -14.02 9.29
CA SER A 383 -25.14 -14.78 10.54
C SER A 383 -24.73 -13.98 11.79
N ALA A 384 -23.84 -12.99 11.67
CA ALA A 384 -23.46 -12.10 12.76
C ALA A 384 -24.54 -11.03 13.03
N LEU A 385 -25.22 -10.53 12.00
CA LEU A 385 -26.38 -9.65 12.13
C LEU A 385 -27.56 -10.33 12.86
N PHE A 386 -27.76 -11.62 12.64
CA PHE A 386 -28.79 -12.40 13.31
C PHE A 386 -28.41 -12.88 14.72
N ARG A 387 -27.13 -12.81 15.12
CA ARG A 387 -26.64 -13.20 16.45
C ARG A 387 -26.52 -12.07 17.46
N LEU A 388 -26.75 -10.83 17.07
CA LEU A 388 -26.99 -9.77 18.03
C LEU A 388 -28.36 -10.04 18.64
N GLU A 389 -28.38 -10.70 19.84
CA GLU A 389 -29.61 -10.95 20.57
C GLU A 389 -30.40 -9.64 20.70
N PRO A 390 -31.73 -9.69 20.55
CA PRO A 390 -32.59 -8.50 20.64
C PRO A 390 -32.32 -7.67 21.89
N GLU A 391 -31.84 -8.30 22.96
CA GLU A 391 -31.44 -7.67 24.23
C GLU A 391 -30.21 -6.75 24.09
N LEU A 392 -29.23 -7.09 23.27
CA LEU A 392 -28.02 -6.26 23.05
C LEU A 392 -28.37 -5.01 22.21
N VAL A 393 -29.24 -5.19 21.23
CA VAL A 393 -29.73 -4.05 20.40
C VAL A 393 -30.58 -3.11 21.27
N GLU A 394 -31.38 -3.63 22.20
CA GLU A 394 -32.16 -2.85 23.15
C GLU A 394 -31.28 -2.14 24.18
N LEU A 395 -30.17 -2.79 24.64
CA LEU A 395 -29.19 -2.21 25.57
C LEU A 395 -28.46 -1.03 24.90
N LEU A 396 -27.99 -1.17 23.67
CA LEU A 396 -27.32 -0.12 22.89
C LEU A 396 -28.28 1.05 22.57
N ARG A 397 -29.57 0.77 22.38
CA ARG A 397 -30.60 1.80 22.23
C ARG A 397 -30.91 2.55 23.54
N ARG A 398 -30.79 1.89 24.69
CA ARG A 398 -30.98 2.52 26.02
C ARG A 398 -29.79 3.39 26.41
N GLU A 399 -28.55 2.95 26.15
CA GLU A 399 -27.36 3.78 26.39
C GLU A 399 -27.37 5.06 25.54
N ARG A 400 -27.79 4.98 24.28
CA ARG A 400 -27.95 6.17 23.43
C ARG A 400 -29.00 7.19 23.90
N ARG A 401 -30.05 6.71 24.63
CA ARG A 401 -31.08 7.60 25.20
C ARG A 401 -30.70 8.21 26.56
N ALA A 402 -29.64 7.71 27.17
CA ALA A 402 -29.13 8.21 28.45
C ALA A 402 -28.03 9.30 28.27
N GLU A 403 -27.49 9.48 27.07
CA GLU A 403 -26.46 10.48 26.75
C GLU A 403 -27.00 11.76 26.07
N ASP A 404 -28.30 11.83 25.79
CA ASP A 404 -28.97 13.06 25.31
C ASP A 404 -29.68 13.74 26.51
N PRO A 405 -29.20 14.95 26.96
CA PRO A 405 -29.82 15.68 28.06
C PRO A 405 -31.12 16.40 27.69
#